data_118de012c7b7edc838e0ce288df47a39
#
_entry.id   118de012c7b7edc838e0ce288df47a39
#
_cell.length_a   1.000
_cell.length_b   1.000
_cell.length_c   1.000
_cell.angle_alpha   90.00
_cell.angle_beta   90.00
_cell.angle_gamma   90.00
#
_symmetry.space_group_name_H-M   'P 1'
#
loop_
_entity.id
_entity.type
_entity.pdbx_description
1 polymer ?
#
loop_
_entity_poly.entity_id
_entity_poly.type
_entity_poly.pdbx_seq_one_letter_code
_entity_poly.pdbx_strand_id
1 'polypeptide(L)'
;MENEILNSDIIAIGPGIGKSQKALKIFEKLISIEKNNKGNMIKLVLDADALNLLSENRELFEKIKNRSVLTPHLVEFSRLSEFSPEEINKNKFEIVKDFAQKYEITLLLKGKNTIITDGKTLFVNSTGNSRMANGGMGDCLTGIICSLAGQKYGLAESACIGAYLHGKIADRLIEKQYIVNASHVIENISECMKEIFEV
;
A
#
# COMPACT_ATOMS: atom_id res chain seq x y z
N MET A 1 22.72 -4.50 -1.33
CA MET A 1 21.30 -4.85 -1.63
C MET A 1 20.87 -6.16 -0.98
N GLU A 2 21.42 -7.34 -1.31
CA GLU A 2 20.95 -8.62 -0.72
C GLU A 2 21.13 -8.67 0.80
N ASN A 3 22.27 -8.25 1.33
CA ASN A 3 22.50 -8.16 2.78
C ASN A 3 21.55 -7.19 3.50
N GLU A 4 21.17 -6.10 2.86
CA GLU A 4 20.21 -5.13 3.41
C GLU A 4 18.81 -5.74 3.51
N ILE A 5 18.39 -6.47 2.46
CA ILE A 5 17.11 -7.18 2.45
C ILE A 5 17.05 -8.23 3.55
N LEU A 6 18.11 -9.04 3.68
CA LEU A 6 18.21 -10.08 4.71
C LEU A 6 18.25 -9.52 6.14
N ASN A 7 18.49 -8.24 6.32
CA ASN A 7 18.44 -7.55 7.61
C ASN A 7 17.14 -6.75 7.81
N SER A 8 16.22 -6.78 6.86
CA SER A 8 14.96 -6.04 6.91
C SER A 8 13.81 -6.93 7.40
N ASP A 9 12.87 -6.36 8.15
CA ASP A 9 11.62 -7.02 8.55
C ASP A 9 10.50 -6.73 7.54
N ILE A 10 10.63 -5.64 6.75
CA ILE A 10 9.68 -5.24 5.72
C ILE A 10 10.39 -4.52 4.57
N ILE A 11 9.84 -4.62 3.37
CA ILE A 11 10.34 -3.98 2.16
C ILE A 11 9.19 -3.32 1.41
N ALA A 12 9.35 -2.05 1.05
CA ALA A 12 8.48 -1.35 0.12
C ALA A 12 9.09 -1.41 -1.30
N ILE A 13 8.28 -1.80 -2.29
CA ILE A 13 8.73 -1.98 -3.68
C ILE A 13 7.70 -1.39 -4.63
N GLY A 14 8.18 -0.73 -5.67
CA GLY A 14 7.34 -0.36 -6.81
C GLY A 14 7.55 1.04 -7.34
N PRO A 15 7.46 2.11 -6.54
CA PRO A 15 7.68 3.45 -7.06
C PRO A 15 9.00 3.56 -7.81
N GLY A 16 8.92 3.87 -9.12
CA GLY A 16 10.08 4.16 -9.95
C GLY A 16 10.99 2.99 -10.33
N ILE A 17 10.64 1.73 -10.07
CA ILE A 17 11.47 0.58 -10.48
C ILE A 17 11.40 0.28 -11.98
N GLY A 18 10.35 0.75 -12.66
CA GLY A 18 10.11 0.51 -14.08
C GLY A 18 9.52 -0.88 -14.37
N LYS A 19 9.30 -1.14 -15.68
CA LYS A 19 8.66 -2.39 -16.17
C LYS A 19 9.57 -3.16 -17.14
N SER A 20 10.87 -2.88 -17.15
CA SER A 20 11.82 -3.58 -18.00
C SER A 20 12.02 -5.02 -17.53
N GLN A 21 12.54 -5.89 -18.41
CA GLN A 21 12.96 -7.25 -18.04
C GLN A 21 13.97 -7.26 -16.88
N LYS A 22 14.81 -6.23 -16.79
CA LYS A 22 15.74 -6.06 -15.67
C LYS A 22 14.98 -5.76 -14.37
N ALA A 23 13.97 -4.88 -14.41
CA ALA A 23 13.12 -4.57 -13.27
C ALA A 23 12.35 -5.81 -12.81
N LEU A 24 11.78 -6.59 -13.72
CA LEU A 24 11.11 -7.85 -13.41
C LEU A 24 12.05 -8.82 -12.68
N LYS A 25 13.25 -9.08 -13.19
CA LYS A 25 14.23 -9.96 -12.53
C LYS A 25 14.62 -9.48 -11.12
N ILE A 26 14.75 -8.18 -10.94
CA ILE A 26 15.01 -7.59 -9.60
C ILE A 26 13.81 -7.83 -8.69
N PHE A 27 12.60 -7.55 -9.16
CA PHE A 27 11.37 -7.77 -8.42
C PHE A 27 11.19 -9.23 -8.01
N GLU A 28 11.33 -10.17 -8.95
CA GLU A 28 11.27 -11.60 -8.69
C GLU A 28 12.28 -12.06 -7.63
N LYS A 29 13.52 -11.56 -7.73
CA LYS A 29 14.56 -11.86 -6.75
C LYS A 29 14.19 -11.35 -5.37
N LEU A 30 13.68 -10.10 -5.26
CA LEU A 30 13.29 -9.48 -4.01
C LEU A 30 12.14 -10.24 -3.31
N ILE A 31 11.08 -10.56 -4.05
CA ILE A 31 9.93 -11.28 -3.49
C ILE A 31 10.20 -12.78 -3.27
N SER A 32 11.29 -13.32 -3.78
CA SER A 32 11.69 -14.71 -3.51
C SER A 32 12.40 -14.87 -2.16
N ILE A 33 12.84 -13.78 -1.56
CA ILE A 33 13.45 -13.80 -0.23
C ILE A 33 12.31 -13.70 0.80
N GLU A 34 11.99 -14.83 1.43
CA GLU A 34 10.84 -14.90 2.34
C GLU A 34 11.21 -14.56 3.78
N LYS A 35 12.43 -14.90 4.21
CA LYS A 35 12.87 -14.73 5.60
C LYS A 35 14.16 -13.94 5.69
N ASN A 36 14.24 -13.14 6.73
CA ASN A 36 15.44 -12.42 7.08
C ASN A 36 16.46 -13.29 7.85
N ASN A 37 17.64 -12.75 8.14
CA ASN A 37 18.70 -13.45 8.88
C ASN A 37 18.29 -13.89 10.30
N LYS A 38 17.21 -13.35 10.85
CA LYS A 38 16.63 -13.74 12.16
C LYS A 38 15.58 -14.83 12.03
N GLY A 39 15.29 -15.31 10.81
CA GLY A 39 14.24 -16.30 10.52
C GLY A 39 12.82 -15.72 10.47
N ASN A 40 12.63 -14.41 10.58
CA ASN A 40 11.34 -13.76 10.51
C ASN A 40 10.88 -13.62 9.06
N MET A 41 9.57 -13.76 8.81
CA MET A 41 8.96 -13.47 7.52
C MET A 41 9.16 -12.01 7.13
N ILE A 42 9.73 -11.75 5.96
CA ILE A 42 9.85 -10.40 5.40
C ILE A 42 8.50 -9.99 4.83
N LYS A 43 7.91 -8.93 5.39
CA LYS A 43 6.67 -8.34 4.89
C LYS A 43 6.94 -7.47 3.66
N LEU A 44 5.92 -7.27 2.81
CA LEU A 44 6.03 -6.48 1.59
C LEU A 44 4.95 -5.40 1.52
N VAL A 45 5.31 -4.21 1.06
CA VAL A 45 4.36 -3.19 0.60
C VAL A 45 4.61 -2.95 -0.88
N LEU A 46 3.62 -3.23 -1.73
CA LEU A 46 3.73 -3.22 -3.18
C LEU A 46 2.84 -2.12 -3.76
N ASP A 47 3.45 -1.21 -4.52
CA ASP A 47 2.76 -0.07 -5.15
C ASP A 47 3.25 0.14 -6.59
N ALA A 48 2.56 0.95 -7.37
CA ALA A 48 2.97 1.47 -8.66
C ALA A 48 3.49 0.37 -9.63
N ASP A 49 4.76 0.45 -10.07
CA ASP A 49 5.32 -0.47 -11.06
C ASP A 49 5.37 -1.93 -10.57
N ALA A 50 5.49 -2.19 -9.27
CA ALA A 50 5.39 -3.55 -8.74
C ALA A 50 4.01 -4.18 -8.99
N LEU A 51 2.94 -3.38 -8.89
CA LEU A 51 1.57 -3.82 -9.20
C LEU A 51 1.40 -4.12 -10.70
N ASN A 52 2.02 -3.31 -11.57
CA ASN A 52 2.01 -3.56 -13.00
C ASN A 52 2.77 -4.87 -13.32
N LEU A 53 3.94 -5.10 -12.71
CA LEU A 53 4.70 -6.35 -12.88
C LEU A 53 3.89 -7.57 -12.41
N LEU A 54 3.18 -7.48 -11.29
CA LEU A 54 2.27 -8.53 -10.81
C LEU A 54 1.11 -8.78 -11.78
N SER A 55 0.53 -7.74 -12.37
CA SER A 55 -0.58 -7.90 -13.31
C SER A 55 -0.20 -8.64 -14.58
N GLU A 56 1.06 -8.50 -15.00
CA GLU A 56 1.63 -9.16 -16.19
C GLU A 56 2.22 -10.55 -15.89
N ASN A 57 2.50 -10.89 -14.60
CA ASN A 57 3.17 -12.13 -14.17
C ASN A 57 2.43 -12.72 -12.95
N ARG A 58 1.26 -13.26 -13.19
CA ARG A 58 0.31 -13.67 -12.12
C ARG A 58 0.79 -14.80 -11.22
N GLU A 59 1.69 -15.63 -11.70
CA GLU A 59 2.34 -16.69 -10.91
C GLU A 59 3.12 -16.13 -9.72
N LEU A 60 3.53 -14.85 -9.79
CA LEU A 60 4.25 -14.19 -8.71
C LEU A 60 3.39 -13.92 -7.46
N PHE A 61 2.05 -13.96 -7.58
CA PHE A 61 1.16 -13.85 -6.42
C PHE A 61 1.45 -14.94 -5.37
N GLU A 62 1.82 -16.13 -5.80
CA GLU A 62 2.16 -17.22 -4.87
C GLU A 62 3.31 -16.88 -3.91
N LYS A 63 4.25 -16.03 -4.36
CA LYS A 63 5.43 -15.62 -3.57
C LYS A 63 5.14 -14.51 -2.56
N ILE A 64 3.97 -13.88 -2.63
CA ILE A 64 3.64 -12.72 -1.80
C ILE A 64 2.48 -12.97 -0.83
N LYS A 65 1.90 -14.17 -0.85
CA LYS A 65 0.79 -14.58 0.02
C LYS A 65 1.10 -14.39 1.50
N ASN A 66 0.09 -14.00 2.26
CA ASN A 66 0.12 -13.84 3.72
C ASN A 66 1.17 -12.86 4.27
N ARG A 67 1.87 -12.13 3.40
CA ARG A 67 2.95 -11.22 3.80
C ARG A 67 2.98 -9.88 3.06
N SER A 68 1.96 -9.56 2.29
CA SER A 68 1.97 -8.34 1.47
C SER A 68 0.76 -7.43 1.67
N VAL A 69 1.01 -6.13 1.50
CA VAL A 69 0.01 -5.10 1.27
C VAL A 69 0.18 -4.59 -0.15
N LEU A 70 -0.89 -4.62 -0.93
CA LEU A 70 -0.97 -3.99 -2.25
C LEU A 70 -1.77 -2.70 -2.16
N THR A 71 -1.26 -1.63 -2.78
CA THR A 71 -1.87 -0.29 -2.68
C THR A 71 -2.32 0.29 -4.04
N PRO A 72 -3.09 -0.43 -4.87
CA PRO A 72 -3.48 0.06 -6.18
C PRO A 72 -4.44 1.25 -6.12
N HIS A 73 -4.35 2.15 -7.11
CA HIS A 73 -5.47 2.98 -7.50
C HIS A 73 -6.41 2.21 -8.46
N LEU A 74 -7.57 2.77 -8.79
CA LEU A 74 -8.61 2.07 -9.57
C LEU A 74 -8.10 1.45 -10.89
N VAL A 75 -7.26 2.17 -11.64
CA VAL A 75 -6.75 1.67 -12.94
C VAL A 75 -5.71 0.56 -12.75
N GLU A 76 -4.86 0.63 -11.72
CA GLU A 76 -3.94 -0.46 -11.35
C GLU A 76 -4.73 -1.68 -10.90
N PHE A 77 -5.76 -1.48 -10.09
CA PHE A 77 -6.62 -2.57 -9.63
C PHE A 77 -7.42 -3.22 -10.78
N SER A 78 -7.88 -2.45 -11.74
CA SER A 78 -8.51 -2.98 -12.97
C SER A 78 -7.59 -3.94 -13.71
N ARG A 79 -6.29 -3.63 -13.86
CA ARG A 79 -5.30 -4.53 -14.48
C ARG A 79 -5.04 -5.79 -13.62
N LEU A 80 -4.95 -5.62 -12.30
CA LEU A 80 -4.75 -6.74 -11.36
C LEU A 80 -5.95 -7.68 -11.30
N SER A 81 -7.16 -7.15 -11.29
CA SER A 81 -8.38 -7.91 -11.09
C SER A 81 -9.01 -8.42 -12.39
N GLU A 82 -8.61 -7.85 -13.55
CA GLU A 82 -9.20 -8.08 -14.89
C GLU A 82 -10.65 -7.61 -15.04
N PHE A 83 -11.19 -6.88 -14.06
CA PHE A 83 -12.46 -6.19 -14.15
C PHE A 83 -12.27 -4.78 -14.71
N SER A 84 -13.22 -4.29 -15.48
CA SER A 84 -13.22 -2.88 -15.92
C SER A 84 -13.44 -1.93 -14.73
N PRO A 85 -13.01 -0.67 -14.82
CA PRO A 85 -13.29 0.33 -13.77
C PRO A 85 -14.78 0.49 -13.47
N GLU A 86 -15.65 0.32 -14.46
CA GLU A 86 -17.12 0.38 -14.35
C GLU A 86 -17.66 -0.78 -13.52
N GLU A 87 -17.21 -2.01 -13.78
CA GLU A 87 -17.58 -3.21 -13.02
C GLU A 87 -17.10 -3.10 -11.56
N ILE A 88 -15.85 -2.66 -11.36
CA ILE A 88 -15.30 -2.44 -10.01
C ILE A 88 -16.16 -1.42 -9.26
N ASN A 89 -16.53 -0.29 -9.90
CA ASN A 89 -17.33 0.73 -9.22
C ASN A 89 -18.74 0.26 -8.87
N LYS A 90 -19.33 -0.65 -9.64
CA LYS A 90 -20.65 -1.23 -9.35
C LYS A 90 -20.64 -2.19 -8.17
N ASN A 91 -19.61 -3.03 -8.06
CA ASN A 91 -19.50 -4.11 -7.06
C ASN A 91 -18.22 -4.03 -6.23
N LYS A 92 -17.80 -2.80 -5.91
CA LYS A 92 -16.47 -2.50 -5.36
C LYS A 92 -16.11 -3.33 -4.13
N PHE A 93 -16.99 -3.43 -3.17
CA PHE A 93 -16.72 -4.13 -1.90
C PHE A 93 -16.51 -5.63 -2.09
N GLU A 94 -17.34 -6.25 -2.91
CA GLU A 94 -17.26 -7.68 -3.21
C GLU A 94 -15.99 -8.00 -3.98
N ILE A 95 -15.74 -7.31 -5.11
CA ILE A 95 -14.57 -7.57 -5.97
C ILE A 95 -13.26 -7.37 -5.19
N VAL A 96 -13.17 -6.31 -4.38
CA VAL A 96 -11.96 -6.01 -3.58
C VAL A 96 -11.73 -7.08 -2.51
N LYS A 97 -12.79 -7.51 -1.84
CA LYS A 97 -12.73 -8.54 -0.80
C LYS A 97 -12.34 -9.91 -1.38
N ASP A 98 -13.01 -10.32 -2.45
CA ASP A 98 -12.76 -11.61 -3.11
C ASP A 98 -11.35 -11.68 -3.69
N PHE A 99 -10.86 -10.58 -4.27
CA PHE A 99 -9.50 -10.50 -4.74
C PHE A 99 -8.47 -10.68 -3.62
N ALA A 100 -8.65 -9.97 -2.51
CA ALA A 100 -7.77 -10.08 -1.34
C ALA A 100 -7.79 -11.50 -0.75
N GLN A 101 -8.97 -12.11 -0.67
CA GLN A 101 -9.15 -13.49 -0.19
C GLN A 101 -8.49 -14.50 -1.13
N LYS A 102 -8.72 -14.39 -2.44
CA LYS A 102 -8.17 -15.30 -3.47
C LYS A 102 -6.65 -15.34 -3.43
N TYR A 103 -6.00 -14.20 -3.26
CA TYR A 103 -4.54 -14.08 -3.29
C TYR A 103 -3.91 -14.04 -1.90
N GLU A 104 -4.70 -14.17 -0.84
CA GLU A 104 -4.25 -14.17 0.56
C GLU A 104 -3.35 -12.95 0.88
N ILE A 105 -3.81 -11.75 0.50
CA ILE A 105 -3.09 -10.49 0.65
C ILE A 105 -3.92 -9.45 1.40
N THR A 106 -3.28 -8.42 1.91
CA THR A 106 -3.98 -7.18 2.28
C THR A 106 -4.06 -6.28 1.05
N LEU A 107 -5.25 -5.80 0.73
CA LEU A 107 -5.49 -4.88 -0.38
C LEU A 107 -5.98 -3.53 0.13
N LEU A 108 -5.34 -2.46 -0.31
CA LEU A 108 -5.75 -1.08 -0.09
C LEU A 108 -6.08 -0.43 -1.44
N LEU A 109 -7.35 -0.35 -1.81
CA LEU A 109 -7.80 0.32 -3.03
C LEU A 109 -7.89 1.82 -2.79
N LYS A 110 -6.93 2.57 -3.36
CA LYS A 110 -6.87 4.04 -3.27
C LYS A 110 -8.05 4.71 -3.98
N GLY A 111 -8.59 5.77 -3.39
CA GLY A 111 -9.65 6.60 -3.96
C GLY A 111 -10.38 7.40 -2.89
N LYS A 112 -11.45 8.12 -3.29
CA LYS A 112 -12.39 8.67 -2.33
C LYS A 112 -12.97 7.52 -1.51
N ASN A 113 -12.86 7.58 -0.18
CA ASN A 113 -13.21 6.47 0.71
C ASN A 113 -12.36 5.22 0.38
N THR A 114 -11.06 5.32 0.57
CA THR A 114 -10.12 4.20 0.40
C THR A 114 -10.62 2.95 1.12
N ILE A 115 -10.62 1.81 0.42
CA ILE A 115 -11.09 0.53 0.96
C ILE A 115 -9.88 -0.32 1.32
N ILE A 116 -9.87 -0.89 2.51
CA ILE A 116 -8.82 -1.79 2.97
C ILE A 116 -9.44 -3.12 3.37
N THR A 117 -8.86 -4.25 2.96
CA THR A 117 -9.33 -5.57 3.35
C THR A 117 -8.20 -6.61 3.35
N ASP A 118 -8.32 -7.59 4.22
CA ASP A 118 -7.52 -8.81 4.27
C ASP A 118 -8.26 -10.03 3.67
N GLY A 119 -9.38 -9.77 2.97
CA GLY A 119 -10.27 -10.81 2.45
C GLY A 119 -11.31 -11.31 3.46
N LYS A 120 -11.19 -10.97 4.74
CA LYS A 120 -12.16 -11.31 5.81
C LYS A 120 -12.91 -10.08 6.28
N THR A 121 -12.19 -9.09 6.75
CA THR A 121 -12.72 -7.81 7.23
C THR A 121 -12.52 -6.73 6.18
N LEU A 122 -13.47 -5.81 6.08
CA LEU A 122 -13.41 -4.67 5.17
C LEU A 122 -13.53 -3.38 5.97
N PHE A 123 -12.60 -2.46 5.71
CA PHE A 123 -12.55 -1.14 6.30
C PHE A 123 -12.70 -0.07 5.22
N VAL A 124 -13.35 1.03 5.56
CA VAL A 124 -13.49 2.20 4.68
C VAL A 124 -12.90 3.39 5.39
N ASN A 125 -11.85 3.96 4.81
CA ASN A 125 -11.24 5.18 5.32
C ASN A 125 -12.07 6.41 4.91
N SER A 126 -12.46 7.21 5.89
CA SER A 126 -13.26 8.43 5.70
C SER A 126 -12.44 9.72 5.66
N THR A 127 -11.11 9.64 5.91
CA THR A 127 -10.22 10.80 5.89
C THR A 127 -9.62 11.05 4.51
N GLY A 128 -9.15 12.27 4.30
CA GLY A 128 -8.55 12.70 3.05
C GLY A 128 -9.52 13.45 2.12
N ASN A 129 -8.97 14.25 1.25
CA ASN A 129 -9.72 15.14 0.38
C ASN A 129 -9.07 15.25 -1.01
N SER A 130 -9.79 15.88 -1.96
CA SER A 130 -9.34 16.01 -3.35
C SER A 130 -8.08 16.84 -3.55
N ARG A 131 -7.68 17.67 -2.58
CA ARG A 131 -6.46 18.49 -2.64
C ARG A 131 -5.17 17.67 -2.46
N MET A 132 -5.31 16.38 -2.12
CA MET A 132 -4.24 15.40 -2.09
C MET A 132 -3.93 14.79 -3.48
N ALA A 133 -4.69 15.12 -4.52
CA ALA A 133 -4.55 14.51 -5.84
C ALA A 133 -3.34 15.10 -6.60
N ASN A 134 -2.14 14.80 -6.13
CA ASN A 134 -0.88 15.19 -6.77
C ASN A 134 0.19 14.11 -6.62
N GLY A 135 1.30 14.26 -7.37
CA GLY A 135 2.37 13.27 -7.41
C GLY A 135 3.06 13.07 -6.05
N GLY A 136 3.53 11.85 -5.80
CA GLY A 136 4.24 11.48 -4.57
C GLY A 136 3.35 11.13 -3.37
N MET A 137 2.04 11.39 -3.43
CA MET A 137 1.13 11.05 -2.33
C MET A 137 1.00 9.54 -2.12
N GLY A 138 1.03 8.76 -3.20
CA GLY A 138 1.05 7.29 -3.13
C GLY A 138 2.33 6.78 -2.48
N ASP A 139 3.47 7.32 -2.88
CA ASP A 139 4.78 6.94 -2.34
C ASP A 139 4.87 7.26 -0.84
N CYS A 140 4.34 8.42 -0.43
CA CYS A 140 4.23 8.82 0.96
C CYS A 140 3.38 7.80 1.76
N LEU A 141 2.21 7.43 1.27
CA LEU A 141 1.34 6.42 1.89
C LEU A 141 2.05 5.07 2.00
N THR A 142 2.73 4.62 0.95
CA THR A 142 3.53 3.39 0.93
C THR A 142 4.61 3.41 2.02
N GLY A 143 5.31 4.53 2.20
CA GLY A 143 6.30 4.73 3.26
C GLY A 143 5.70 4.68 4.66
N ILE A 144 4.55 5.31 4.89
CA ILE A 144 3.83 5.29 6.17
C ILE A 144 3.42 3.85 6.53
N ILE A 145 2.78 3.13 5.59
CA ILE A 145 2.37 1.73 5.81
C ILE A 145 3.57 0.85 6.11
N CYS A 146 4.65 1.00 5.35
CA CYS A 146 5.90 0.27 5.55
C CYS A 146 6.48 0.52 6.96
N SER A 147 6.52 1.77 7.40
CA SER A 147 7.00 2.15 8.74
C SER A 147 6.17 1.50 9.86
N LEU A 148 4.84 1.56 9.77
CA LEU A 148 3.93 0.95 10.75
C LEU A 148 4.10 -0.57 10.82
N ALA A 149 4.14 -1.25 9.66
CA ALA A 149 4.33 -2.70 9.61
C ALA A 149 5.72 -3.13 10.11
N GLY A 150 6.75 -2.28 9.96
CA GLY A 150 8.07 -2.44 10.56
C GLY A 150 8.06 -2.31 12.09
N GLN A 151 7.13 -1.56 12.65
CA GLN A 151 6.88 -1.43 14.08
C GLN A 151 6.02 -2.57 14.66
N LYS A 152 5.86 -3.66 13.91
CA LYS A 152 5.15 -4.90 14.28
C LYS A 152 3.61 -4.83 14.28
N TYR A 153 3.01 -3.75 13.78
CA TYR A 153 1.57 -3.78 13.48
C TYR A 153 1.26 -4.86 12.43
N GLY A 154 0.05 -5.41 12.47
CA GLY A 154 -0.45 -6.30 11.43
C GLY A 154 -0.53 -5.59 10.06
N LEU A 155 -0.49 -6.33 8.95
CA LEU A 155 -0.50 -5.71 7.60
C LEU A 155 -1.78 -4.92 7.34
N ALA A 156 -2.94 -5.49 7.64
CA ALA A 156 -4.22 -4.80 7.50
C ALA A 156 -4.34 -3.60 8.44
N GLU A 157 -3.88 -3.74 9.68
CA GLU A 157 -3.83 -2.68 10.66
C GLU A 157 -2.92 -1.53 10.22
N SER A 158 -1.71 -1.85 9.71
CA SER A 158 -0.78 -0.85 9.15
C SER A 158 -1.37 -0.11 7.97
N ALA A 159 -2.11 -0.79 7.09
CA ALA A 159 -2.79 -0.18 5.97
C ALA A 159 -3.93 0.76 6.44
N CYS A 160 -4.71 0.34 7.43
CA CYS A 160 -5.80 1.15 7.99
C CYS A 160 -5.28 2.41 8.71
N ILE A 161 -4.33 2.24 9.62
CA ILE A 161 -3.73 3.36 10.36
C ILE A 161 -3.01 4.30 9.40
N GLY A 162 -2.25 3.75 8.44
CA GLY A 162 -1.53 4.53 7.44
C GLY A 162 -2.45 5.37 6.55
N ALA A 163 -3.54 4.78 6.04
CA ALA A 163 -4.52 5.51 5.25
C ALA A 163 -5.24 6.59 6.06
N TYR A 164 -5.63 6.28 7.30
CA TYR A 164 -6.27 7.23 8.20
C TYR A 164 -5.35 8.42 8.50
N LEU A 165 -4.12 8.15 8.94
CA LEU A 165 -3.13 9.18 9.28
C LEU A 165 -2.82 10.08 8.08
N HIS A 166 -2.54 9.49 6.92
CA HIS A 166 -2.26 10.19 5.67
C HIS A 166 -3.40 11.14 5.28
N GLY A 167 -4.65 10.68 5.35
CA GLY A 167 -5.81 11.50 5.06
C GLY A 167 -6.10 12.55 6.13
N LYS A 168 -5.97 12.20 7.42
CA LYS A 168 -6.22 13.10 8.55
C LYS A 168 -5.28 14.30 8.56
N ILE A 169 -4.00 14.09 8.26
CA ILE A 169 -3.03 15.17 8.10
C ILE A 169 -3.48 16.13 7.00
N ALA A 170 -3.89 15.59 5.86
CA ALA A 170 -4.34 16.42 4.75
C ALA A 170 -5.61 17.21 5.07
N ASP A 171 -6.56 16.61 5.80
CA ASP A 171 -7.79 17.28 6.22
C ASP A 171 -7.50 18.47 7.16
N ARG A 172 -6.49 18.37 8.02
CA ARG A 172 -6.04 19.49 8.85
C ARG A 172 -5.36 20.59 8.05
N LEU A 173 -4.53 20.20 7.09
CA LEU A 173 -3.71 21.15 6.33
C LEU A 173 -4.53 22.01 5.39
N ILE A 174 -5.68 21.55 4.88
CA ILE A 174 -6.54 22.35 4.00
C ILE A 174 -7.17 23.57 4.69
N GLU A 175 -7.15 23.63 6.01
CA GLU A 175 -7.57 24.83 6.76
C GLU A 175 -6.57 25.98 6.59
N LYS A 176 -5.29 25.66 6.30
CA LYS A 176 -4.18 26.61 6.22
C LYS A 176 -3.64 26.81 4.81
N GLN A 177 -3.86 25.84 3.90
CA GLN A 177 -3.29 25.86 2.56
C GLN A 177 -4.20 25.20 1.53
N TYR A 178 -4.09 25.63 0.26
CA TYR A 178 -4.96 25.16 -0.81
C TYR A 178 -4.56 23.78 -1.37
N ILE A 179 -3.27 23.46 -1.44
CA ILE A 179 -2.74 22.19 -1.96
C ILE A 179 -1.99 21.46 -0.83
N VAL A 180 -2.21 20.17 -0.70
CA VAL A 180 -1.45 19.29 0.21
C VAL A 180 -0.63 18.32 -0.61
N ASN A 181 0.70 18.43 -0.55
CA ASN A 181 1.64 17.53 -1.20
C ASN A 181 2.29 16.55 -0.20
N ALA A 182 3.08 15.60 -0.70
CA ALA A 182 3.72 14.57 0.11
C ALA A 182 4.65 15.15 1.20
N SER A 183 5.43 16.21 0.90
CA SER A 183 6.30 16.85 1.89
C SER A 183 5.51 17.43 3.05
N HIS A 184 4.38 18.09 2.76
CA HIS A 184 3.50 18.61 3.81
C HIS A 184 2.96 17.50 4.72
N VAL A 185 2.61 16.34 4.14
CA VAL A 185 2.17 15.19 4.95
C VAL A 185 3.30 14.69 5.83
N ILE A 186 4.49 14.48 5.27
CA ILE A 186 5.66 13.95 6.00
C ILE A 186 6.04 14.84 7.18
N GLU A 187 6.08 16.14 6.99
CA GLU A 187 6.43 17.13 8.01
C GLU A 187 5.44 17.16 9.19
N ASN A 188 4.18 16.77 8.95
CA ASN A 188 3.11 16.82 9.94
C ASN A 188 2.76 15.47 10.58
N ILE A 189 3.47 14.38 10.23
CA ILE A 189 3.20 13.04 10.80
C ILE A 189 3.30 13.06 12.33
N SER A 190 4.41 13.57 12.87
CA SER A 190 4.69 13.56 14.31
C SER A 190 3.64 14.33 15.11
N GLU A 191 3.24 15.53 14.64
CA GLU A 191 2.24 16.36 15.30
C GLU A 191 0.87 15.68 15.28
N CYS A 192 0.46 15.14 14.13
CA CYS A 192 -0.82 14.46 14.00
C CYS A 192 -0.89 13.17 14.85
N MET A 193 0.21 12.41 14.91
CA MET A 193 0.28 11.23 15.77
C MET A 193 0.14 11.59 17.24
N LYS A 194 0.80 12.67 17.70
CA LYS A 194 0.68 13.14 19.08
C LYS A 194 -0.78 13.43 19.45
N GLU A 195 -1.53 14.07 18.56
CA GLU A 195 -2.94 14.38 18.81
C GLU A 195 -3.85 13.15 18.81
N ILE A 196 -3.59 12.17 17.90
CA ILE A 196 -4.39 10.95 17.80
C ILE A 196 -4.20 10.06 19.02
N PHE A 197 -2.98 9.98 19.54
CA PHE A 197 -2.63 9.08 20.64
C PHE A 197 -2.61 9.77 22.00
N GLU A 198 -2.95 11.05 22.09
CA GLU A 198 -3.04 11.87 23.34
C GLU A 198 -1.81 11.69 24.26
N VAL A 199 -0.60 11.69 23.67
CA VAL A 199 0.66 11.52 24.43
C VAL A 199 1.26 12.87 24.78
#